data_adb9aeda7a7a3d53342d68461635418a
#
_entry.id   adb9aeda7a7a3d53342d68461635418a
#
_cell.length_a   1.000
_cell.length_b   1.000
_cell.length_c   1.000
_cell.angle_alpha   90.00
_cell.angle_beta   90.00
_cell.angle_gamma   90.00
#
_symmetry.space_group_name_H-M   'P 1'
#
loop_
_entity.id
_entity.type
_entity.pdbx_description
1 polymer ?
#
loop_
_entity_poly.entity_id
_entity_poly.type
_entity_poly.pdbx_seq_one_letter_code
_entity_poly.pdbx_strand_id
1 'polypeptide(L)'
;MPQLLMLDEPSMGLAPAVADQIFECIQRIHKEQGISVLLVEQRVGEALESCDRGYVLESGHLVMSGTHQELMQDSRIKKSYLGL
;
A
#
# COMPACT_ATOMS: atom_id res chain seq x y z
N MET A 1 -1.70 2.40 -23.56
CA MET A 1 -1.24 2.47 -22.17
C MET A 1 -2.41 2.29 -21.23
N PRO A 2 -2.33 1.42 -20.23
CA PRO A 2 -3.41 1.31 -19.25
C PRO A 2 -3.47 2.59 -18.40
N GLN A 3 -4.68 2.99 -18.04
CA GLN A 3 -4.90 4.12 -17.14
C GLN A 3 -4.98 3.67 -15.68
N LEU A 4 -5.25 2.40 -15.47
CA LEU A 4 -5.35 1.80 -14.14
C LEU A 4 -4.62 0.46 -14.14
N LEU A 5 -3.70 0.32 -13.20
CA LEU A 5 -3.00 -0.95 -12.95
C LEU A 5 -3.51 -1.52 -11.63
N MET A 6 -3.93 -2.77 -11.64
CA MET A 6 -4.42 -3.46 -10.46
C MET A 6 -3.46 -4.58 -10.09
N LEU A 7 -2.96 -4.56 -8.86
CA LEU A 7 -1.98 -5.54 -8.36
C LEU A 7 -2.51 -6.17 -7.06
N ASP A 8 -2.48 -7.49 -7.02
CA ASP A 8 -2.94 -8.25 -5.86
C ASP A 8 -1.75 -8.94 -5.19
N GLU A 9 -1.37 -8.41 -4.03
CA GLU A 9 -0.27 -8.92 -3.21
C GLU A 9 1.01 -9.17 -4.01
N PRO A 10 1.54 -8.15 -4.73
CA PRO A 10 2.69 -8.35 -5.61
C PRO A 10 3.98 -8.71 -4.86
N SER A 11 4.06 -8.47 -3.56
CA SER A 11 5.24 -8.80 -2.76
C SER A 11 5.17 -10.17 -2.11
N MET A 12 4.07 -10.91 -2.28
CA MET A 12 3.89 -12.21 -1.62
C MET A 12 5.01 -13.18 -2.00
N GLY A 13 5.60 -13.80 -0.98
CA GLY A 13 6.66 -14.79 -1.18
C GLY A 13 8.02 -14.23 -1.52
N LEU A 14 8.18 -12.90 -1.60
CA LEU A 14 9.45 -12.27 -1.94
C LEU A 14 10.25 -11.90 -0.69
N ALA A 15 11.57 -11.97 -0.80
CA ALA A 15 12.47 -11.47 0.23
C ALA A 15 12.28 -9.96 0.40
N PRO A 16 12.52 -9.40 1.60
CA PRO A 16 12.28 -7.99 1.86
C PRO A 16 12.94 -7.03 0.87
N ALA A 17 14.20 -7.29 0.52
CA ALA A 17 14.92 -6.42 -0.43
C ALA A 17 14.28 -6.43 -1.82
N VAL A 18 13.81 -7.59 -2.27
CA VAL A 18 13.14 -7.72 -3.57
C VAL A 18 11.76 -7.05 -3.51
N ALA A 19 11.04 -7.23 -2.40
CA ALA A 19 9.75 -6.57 -2.20
C ALA A 19 9.88 -5.05 -2.24
N ASP A 20 10.93 -4.51 -1.62
CA ASP A 20 11.19 -3.06 -1.66
C ASP A 20 11.39 -2.56 -3.09
N GLN A 21 12.08 -3.33 -3.94
CA GLN A 21 12.26 -2.99 -5.34
C GLN A 21 10.93 -2.97 -6.09
N ILE A 22 10.04 -3.89 -5.78
CA ILE A 22 8.70 -3.94 -6.38
C ILE A 22 7.92 -2.68 -6.00
N PHE A 23 7.93 -2.29 -4.73
CA PHE A 23 7.23 -1.09 -4.28
C PHE A 23 7.80 0.18 -4.93
N GLU A 24 9.11 0.28 -5.05
CA GLU A 24 9.75 1.40 -5.76
C GLU A 24 9.31 1.46 -7.21
N CYS A 25 9.25 0.32 -7.88
CA CYS A 25 8.81 0.23 -9.27
C CYS A 25 7.37 0.71 -9.42
N ILE A 26 6.49 0.29 -8.51
CA ILE A 26 5.08 0.70 -8.52
C ILE A 26 4.96 2.22 -8.35
N GLN A 27 5.69 2.79 -7.41
CA GLN A 27 5.69 4.24 -7.19
C GLN A 27 6.18 5.00 -8.42
N ARG A 28 7.21 4.48 -9.07
CA ARG A 28 7.77 5.09 -10.28
C ARG A 28 6.77 5.08 -11.41
N ILE A 29 6.09 3.96 -11.64
CA ILE A 29 5.05 3.84 -12.66
C ILE A 29 3.96 4.88 -12.41
N HIS A 30 3.51 5.00 -11.17
CA HIS A 30 2.47 5.97 -10.81
C HIS A 30 2.93 7.41 -11.04
N LYS A 31 4.11 7.76 -10.54
CA LYS A 31 4.60 9.15 -10.59
C LYS A 31 5.05 9.57 -11.97
N GLU A 32 5.81 8.73 -12.68
CA GLU A 32 6.41 9.11 -13.95
C GLU A 32 5.47 8.93 -15.13
N GLN A 33 4.61 7.92 -15.09
CA GLN A 33 3.72 7.60 -16.21
C GLN A 33 2.28 8.03 -15.97
N GLY A 34 1.96 8.54 -14.78
CA GLY A 34 0.61 9.00 -14.46
C GLY A 34 -0.43 7.91 -14.42
N ILE A 35 -0.01 6.66 -14.22
CA ILE A 35 -0.92 5.52 -14.15
C ILE A 35 -1.46 5.41 -12.72
N SER A 36 -2.79 5.32 -12.57
CA SER A 36 -3.40 5.05 -11.28
C SER A 36 -3.17 3.59 -10.91
N VAL A 37 -2.84 3.33 -9.64
CA VAL A 37 -2.54 1.98 -9.17
C VAL A 37 -3.48 1.62 -8.03
N LEU A 38 -4.17 0.50 -8.17
CA LEU A 38 -4.90 -0.13 -7.07
C LEU A 38 -4.06 -1.30 -6.56
N LEU A 39 -3.58 -1.19 -5.33
CA LEU A 39 -2.68 -2.15 -4.72
C LEU A 39 -3.36 -2.83 -3.54
N VAL A 40 -3.41 -4.16 -3.57
CA VAL A 40 -3.84 -4.97 -2.43
C VAL A 40 -2.59 -5.59 -1.82
N GLU A 41 -2.35 -5.36 -0.52
CA GLU A 41 -1.11 -5.77 0.09
C GLU A 41 -1.28 -6.06 1.58
N GLN A 42 -0.58 -7.07 2.09
CA GLN A 42 -0.55 -7.42 3.51
C GLN A 42 0.63 -6.76 4.24
N ARG A 43 1.63 -6.29 3.52
CA ARG A 43 2.72 -5.52 4.10
C ARG A 43 2.24 -4.10 4.33
N VAL A 44 1.62 -3.89 5.49
CA VAL A 44 0.87 -2.65 5.77
C VAL A 44 1.78 -1.43 5.76
N GLY A 45 2.97 -1.52 6.37
CA GLY A 45 3.91 -0.41 6.41
C GLY A 45 4.29 0.08 5.03
N GLU A 46 4.73 -0.84 4.16
CA GLU A 46 5.16 -0.53 2.80
C GLU A 46 4.00 -0.04 1.95
N ALA A 47 2.84 -0.68 2.08
CA ALA A 47 1.64 -0.27 1.33
C ALA A 47 1.23 1.14 1.71
N LEU A 48 1.22 1.48 3.01
CA LEU A 48 0.84 2.80 3.48
C LEU A 48 1.85 3.87 3.05
N GLU A 49 3.15 3.56 3.06
CA GLU A 49 4.17 4.49 2.58
C GLU A 49 4.00 4.81 1.10
N SER A 50 3.47 3.86 0.33
CA SER A 50 3.34 3.99 -1.11
C SER A 50 2.01 4.59 -1.55
N CYS A 51 1.01 4.66 -0.68
CA CYS A 51 -0.34 5.02 -1.09
C CYS A 51 -0.62 6.52 -0.96
N ASP A 52 -1.53 7.01 -1.80
CA ASP A 52 -2.14 8.33 -1.63
C ASP A 52 -3.36 8.22 -0.74
N ARG A 53 -4.08 7.10 -0.83
CA ARG A 53 -5.25 6.81 -0.04
C ARG A 53 -5.31 5.31 0.22
N GLY A 54 -5.74 4.93 1.42
CA GLY A 54 -5.81 3.54 1.81
C GLY A 54 -7.15 3.14 2.40
N TYR A 55 -7.43 1.85 2.31
CA TYR A 55 -8.59 1.21 2.90
C TYR A 55 -8.10 -0.01 3.67
N VAL A 56 -8.39 -0.06 4.97
CA VAL A 56 -7.94 -1.17 5.81
C VAL A 56 -9.10 -2.14 6.01
N LEU A 57 -8.88 -3.40 5.65
CA LEU A 57 -9.88 -4.46 5.77
C LEU A 57 -9.43 -5.46 6.82
N GLU A 58 -10.37 -5.91 7.64
CA GLU A 58 -10.15 -7.01 8.58
C GLU A 58 -11.33 -7.97 8.46
N SER A 59 -11.04 -9.25 8.26
CA SER A 59 -12.06 -10.29 8.14
C SER A 59 -13.16 -9.93 7.14
N GLY A 60 -12.75 -9.34 6.00
CA GLY A 60 -13.68 -8.96 4.94
C GLY A 60 -14.47 -7.69 5.19
N HIS A 61 -14.20 -6.98 6.29
CA HIS A 61 -14.90 -5.75 6.63
C HIS A 61 -13.97 -4.54 6.56
N LEU A 62 -14.48 -3.44 6.02
CA LEU A 62 -13.76 -2.17 6.02
C LEU A 62 -13.79 -1.59 7.44
N VAL A 63 -12.62 -1.45 8.05
CA VAL A 63 -12.50 -0.92 9.41
C VAL A 63 -11.98 0.50 9.44
N MET A 64 -11.31 0.95 8.37
CA MET A 64 -10.68 2.26 8.35
C MET A 64 -10.37 2.67 6.92
N SER A 65 -10.46 3.97 6.62
CA SER A 65 -10.02 4.52 5.35
C SER A 65 -9.55 5.95 5.54
N GLY A 66 -8.72 6.43 4.63
CA GLY A 66 -8.25 7.80 4.68
C GLY A 66 -7.09 8.04 3.73
N THR A 67 -6.58 9.26 3.75
CA THR A 67 -5.38 9.62 3.00
C THR A 67 -4.16 8.98 3.65
N HIS A 68 -3.05 8.95 2.90
CA HIS A 68 -1.76 8.48 3.42
C HIS A 68 -1.46 9.15 4.78
N GLN A 69 -1.58 10.47 4.83
CA GLN A 69 -1.24 11.22 6.03
C GLN A 69 -2.15 10.87 7.21
N GLU A 70 -3.45 10.75 6.96
CA GLU A 70 -4.41 10.40 8.00
C GLU A 70 -4.11 9.01 8.58
N LEU A 71 -3.84 8.05 7.71
CA LEU A 71 -3.56 6.67 8.14
C LEU A 71 -2.23 6.57 8.89
N MET A 72 -1.20 7.25 8.43
CA MET A 72 0.11 7.21 9.07
C MET A 72 0.10 7.84 10.46
N GLN A 73 -0.82 8.75 10.72
CA GLN A 73 -0.95 9.42 12.02
C GLN A 73 -1.95 8.73 12.96
N ASP A 74 -2.71 7.77 12.45
CA ASP A 74 -3.71 7.07 13.25
C ASP A 74 -3.04 6.13 14.26
N SER A 75 -3.38 6.29 15.56
CA SER A 75 -2.78 5.49 16.62
C SER A 75 -3.11 3.99 16.50
N ARG A 76 -4.27 3.66 15.94
CA ARG A 76 -4.65 2.25 15.73
C ARG A 76 -3.76 1.60 14.68
N ILE A 77 -3.45 2.34 13.61
CA ILE A 77 -2.52 1.88 12.58
C ILE A 77 -1.13 1.67 13.18
N LYS A 78 -0.65 2.65 13.95
CA LYS A 78 0.68 2.56 14.56
C LYS A 78 0.80 1.33 15.47
N LYS A 79 -0.20 1.10 16.32
CA LYS A 79 -0.18 -0.03 17.27
C LYS A 79 -0.38 -1.37 16.58
N SER A 80 -1.38 -1.46 15.68
CA SER A 80 -1.81 -2.75 15.14
C SER A 80 -0.92 -3.23 13.99
N TYR A 81 -0.37 -2.33 13.20
CA TYR A 81 0.30 -2.70 11.95
C TYR A 81 1.74 -2.23 11.85
N LEU A 82 2.11 -1.14 12.49
CA LEU A 82 3.46 -0.58 12.39
C LEU A 82 4.34 -0.94 13.60
N GLY A 83 3.75 -1.47 14.66
CA GLY A 83 4.50 -1.88 15.85
C GLY A 83 5.02 -0.73 16.70
N LEU A 84 4.39 0.43 16.60
CA LEU A 84 4.85 1.63 17.31
C LEU A 84 4.07 1.90 18.60
#